data_3c6ce288952ff7b55478026392bfceed
#
_entry.id   3c6ce288952ff7b55478026392bfceed
#
_cell.length_a   1.000
_cell.length_b   1.000
_cell.length_c   1.000
_cell.angle_alpha   90.00
_cell.angle_beta   90.00
_cell.angle_gamma   90.00
#
_symmetry.space_group_name_H-M   'P 1'
#
loop_
_entity.id
_entity.type
_entity.pdbx_description
1 polymer ?
#
loop_
_entity_poly.entity_id
_entity_poly.type
_entity_poly.pdbx_seq_one_letter_code
_entity_poly.pdbx_strand_id
1 'polypeptide(L)'
;MERMIQMKIGIDIGGSHIGIGLVNSNGTIILKEEKFIKDKSNIEKKIEEYITENVIKMLQAYYINEIGIAVPGTVTGTKIVRAVNLGIENYDLVAILQNNLIKAGYTINIKMKNDGKCAALAEQKYGALAGYDNSVFLCIGTGVGSAVIFNGKLLEAKNVPGFEFSHTIIHRNGAACNCGKRGCFEVYASLKRFKEKIVKEFNLKSINGECVRDFIRKNS
;
A
#
# COMPACT_ATOMS: atom_id res chain seq x y z
N MET A 1 -22.47 -0.61 -31.89
CA MET A 1 -22.09 -1.24 -30.60
C MET A 1 -20.92 -0.41 -30.05
N GLU A 2 -21.19 0.55 -29.16
CA GLU A 2 -20.13 1.27 -28.44
C GLU A 2 -19.31 0.23 -27.68
N ARG A 3 -17.98 0.26 -27.86
CA ARG A 3 -17.07 -0.53 -27.02
C ARG A 3 -17.24 -0.02 -25.58
N MET A 4 -17.92 -0.79 -24.75
CA MET A 4 -17.96 -0.49 -23.32
C MET A 4 -16.52 -0.36 -22.84
N ILE A 5 -16.17 0.82 -22.33
CA ILE A 5 -14.82 1.10 -21.84
C ILE A 5 -14.62 0.21 -20.61
N GLN A 6 -13.66 -0.69 -20.72
CA GLN A 6 -13.30 -1.62 -19.64
C GLN A 6 -12.64 -0.87 -18.49
N MET A 7 -13.24 -0.95 -17.31
CA MET A 7 -12.76 -0.30 -16.09
C MET A 7 -12.20 -1.31 -15.12
N LYS A 8 -11.37 -0.85 -14.21
CA LYS A 8 -10.85 -1.60 -13.06
C LYS A 8 -11.08 -0.82 -11.79
N ILE A 9 -11.22 -1.52 -10.66
CA ILE A 9 -11.22 -0.90 -9.35
C ILE A 9 -9.83 -1.07 -8.73
N GLY A 10 -9.26 0.04 -8.24
CA GLY A 10 -8.10 0.06 -7.37
C GLY A 10 -8.52 0.39 -5.94
N ILE A 11 -8.06 -0.40 -4.97
CA ILE A 11 -8.32 -0.21 -3.56
C ILE A 11 -6.99 -0.04 -2.85
N ASP A 12 -6.84 1.04 -2.09
CA ASP A 12 -5.66 1.31 -1.25
C ASP A 12 -6.08 1.31 0.23
N ILE A 13 -5.62 0.30 0.96
CA ILE A 13 -5.88 0.17 2.39
C ILE A 13 -4.66 0.68 3.14
N GLY A 14 -4.73 1.91 3.61
CA GLY A 14 -3.69 2.52 4.43
C GLY A 14 -3.92 2.35 5.92
N GLY A 15 -2.92 2.71 6.73
CA GLY A 15 -3.02 2.67 8.19
C GLY A 15 -4.03 3.65 8.80
N SER A 16 -4.49 4.64 8.05
CA SER A 16 -5.38 5.72 8.50
C SER A 16 -6.54 6.02 7.55
N HIS A 17 -6.57 5.42 6.37
CA HIS A 17 -7.61 5.64 5.37
C HIS A 17 -7.75 4.44 4.44
N ILE A 18 -8.89 4.34 3.76
CA ILE A 18 -9.15 3.43 2.65
C ILE A 18 -9.54 4.28 1.46
N GLY A 19 -8.80 4.15 0.36
CA GLY A 19 -9.13 4.74 -0.93
C GLY A 19 -9.70 3.70 -1.88
N ILE A 20 -10.75 4.04 -2.62
CA ILE A 20 -11.30 3.21 -3.70
C ILE A 20 -11.39 4.09 -4.94
N GLY A 21 -10.80 3.64 -6.05
CA GLY A 21 -10.79 4.37 -7.31
C GLY A 21 -11.25 3.52 -8.48
N LEU A 22 -12.00 4.12 -9.40
CA LEU A 22 -12.33 3.56 -10.71
C LEU A 22 -11.28 4.04 -11.72
N VAL A 23 -10.63 3.11 -12.40
CA VAL A 23 -9.49 3.38 -13.27
C VAL A 23 -9.78 2.84 -14.68
N ASN A 24 -9.54 3.65 -15.71
CA ASN A 24 -9.66 3.22 -17.10
C ASN A 24 -8.40 2.49 -17.59
N SER A 25 -8.43 1.99 -18.82
CA SER A 25 -7.32 1.26 -19.46
C SER A 25 -6.02 2.07 -19.57
N ASN A 26 -6.11 3.40 -19.59
CA ASN A 26 -4.96 4.30 -19.69
C ASN A 26 -4.33 4.66 -18.33
N GLY A 27 -4.88 4.14 -17.23
CA GLY A 27 -4.41 4.45 -15.87
C GLY A 27 -5.02 5.72 -15.28
N THR A 28 -5.97 6.37 -15.96
CA THR A 28 -6.64 7.57 -15.44
C THR A 28 -7.67 7.18 -14.38
N ILE A 29 -7.63 7.83 -13.24
CA ILE A 29 -8.64 7.68 -12.18
C ILE A 29 -9.87 8.51 -12.58
N ILE A 30 -10.99 7.83 -12.77
CA ILE A 30 -12.27 8.44 -13.19
C ILE A 30 -13.12 8.83 -11.98
N LEU A 31 -13.08 8.02 -10.93
CA LEU A 31 -13.78 8.24 -9.67
C LEU A 31 -12.86 7.85 -8.52
N LYS A 32 -12.93 8.59 -7.42
CA LYS A 32 -12.18 8.29 -6.19
C LYS A 32 -13.07 8.55 -4.98
N GLU A 33 -13.12 7.56 -4.10
CA GLU A 33 -13.77 7.64 -2.79
C GLU A 33 -12.73 7.37 -1.70
N GLU A 34 -12.82 8.10 -0.59
CA GLU A 34 -11.92 7.91 0.55
C GLU A 34 -12.68 7.87 1.87
N LYS A 35 -12.26 6.98 2.75
CA LYS A 35 -12.75 6.89 4.13
C LYS A 35 -11.60 6.91 5.12
N PHE A 36 -11.64 7.83 6.06
CA PHE A 36 -10.66 7.88 7.15
C PHE A 36 -10.99 6.85 8.23
N ILE A 37 -9.96 6.13 8.68
CA ILE A 37 -10.03 5.17 9.78
C ILE A 37 -9.61 5.90 11.06
N LYS A 38 -10.58 6.38 11.84
CA LYS A 38 -10.32 7.05 13.12
C LYS A 38 -10.18 6.05 14.27
N ASP A 39 -10.94 4.96 14.21
CA ASP A 39 -11.00 3.91 15.21
C ASP A 39 -10.73 2.55 14.57
N LYS A 40 -9.76 1.81 15.12
CA LYS A 40 -9.35 0.50 14.61
C LYS A 40 -10.01 -0.69 15.31
N SER A 41 -10.97 -0.46 16.20
CA SER A 41 -11.79 -1.54 16.75
C SER A 41 -12.55 -2.24 15.62
N ASN A 42 -12.53 -3.57 15.57
CA ASN A 42 -13.15 -4.37 14.51
C ASN A 42 -12.77 -3.91 13.10
N ILE A 43 -11.50 -3.56 12.91
CA ILE A 43 -11.00 -2.96 11.67
C ILE A 43 -11.27 -3.85 10.45
N GLU A 44 -11.13 -5.16 10.58
CA GLU A 44 -11.37 -6.14 9.52
C GLU A 44 -12.80 -6.01 8.98
N LYS A 45 -13.77 -5.99 9.86
CA LYS A 45 -15.19 -5.84 9.50
C LYS A 45 -15.48 -4.48 8.85
N LYS A 46 -14.89 -3.41 9.37
CA LYS A 46 -15.04 -2.05 8.81
C LYS A 46 -14.45 -1.95 7.38
N ILE A 47 -13.33 -2.60 7.13
CA ILE A 47 -12.69 -2.70 5.80
C ILE A 47 -13.60 -3.49 4.86
N GLU A 48 -14.05 -4.67 5.28
CA GLU A 48 -14.92 -5.55 4.52
C GLU A 48 -16.21 -4.84 4.09
N GLU A 49 -16.95 -4.27 5.05
CA GLU A 49 -18.22 -3.59 4.80
C GLU A 49 -18.05 -2.41 3.84
N TYR A 50 -17.06 -1.56 4.09
CA TYR A 50 -16.83 -0.37 3.27
C TYR A 50 -16.44 -0.73 1.84
N ILE A 51 -15.53 -1.70 1.66
CA ILE A 51 -15.11 -2.14 0.34
C ILE A 51 -16.27 -2.81 -0.39
N THR A 52 -16.97 -3.74 0.24
CA THR A 52 -18.09 -4.48 -0.37
C THR A 52 -19.17 -3.51 -0.87
N GLU A 53 -19.60 -2.57 -0.03
CA GLU A 53 -20.65 -1.60 -0.37
C GLU A 53 -20.26 -0.75 -1.59
N ASN A 54 -19.06 -0.16 -1.58
CA ASN A 54 -18.63 0.75 -2.65
C ASN A 54 -18.30 0.00 -3.95
N VAL A 55 -17.74 -1.20 -3.86
CA VAL A 55 -17.48 -2.05 -5.03
C VAL A 55 -18.81 -2.43 -5.70
N ILE A 56 -19.83 -2.84 -4.94
CA ILE A 56 -21.17 -3.17 -5.51
C ILE A 56 -21.76 -1.96 -6.21
N LYS A 57 -21.72 -0.76 -5.61
CA LYS A 57 -22.19 0.48 -6.26
C LYS A 57 -21.49 0.74 -7.59
N MET A 58 -20.17 0.52 -7.65
CA MET A 58 -19.41 0.70 -8.88
C MET A 58 -19.75 -0.38 -9.93
N LEU A 59 -19.93 -1.64 -9.51
CA LEU A 59 -20.34 -2.73 -10.40
C LEU A 59 -21.73 -2.56 -11.01
N GLN A 60 -22.64 -1.88 -10.31
CA GLN A 60 -23.97 -1.53 -10.83
C GLN A 60 -23.92 -0.44 -11.91
N ALA A 61 -22.93 0.46 -11.84
CA ALA A 61 -22.84 1.62 -12.72
C ALA A 61 -21.86 1.44 -13.89
N TYR A 62 -20.87 0.53 -13.75
CA TYR A 62 -19.77 0.41 -14.71
C TYR A 62 -19.46 -1.05 -15.05
N TYR A 63 -18.94 -1.28 -16.27
CA TYR A 63 -18.40 -2.57 -16.65
C TYR A 63 -16.98 -2.74 -16.10
N ILE A 64 -16.85 -3.53 -15.03
CA ILE A 64 -15.60 -3.75 -14.29
C ILE A 64 -15.22 -5.23 -14.40
N ASN A 65 -13.97 -5.52 -14.73
CA ASN A 65 -13.48 -6.88 -14.93
C ASN A 65 -12.43 -7.34 -13.91
N GLU A 66 -11.83 -6.42 -13.18
CA GLU A 66 -10.75 -6.74 -12.24
C GLU A 66 -10.72 -5.74 -11.07
N ILE A 67 -10.38 -6.23 -9.89
CA ILE A 67 -10.15 -5.43 -8.69
C ILE A 67 -8.72 -5.68 -8.22
N GLY A 68 -7.95 -4.60 -8.02
CA GLY A 68 -6.63 -4.61 -7.42
C GLY A 68 -6.67 -4.03 -6.01
N ILE A 69 -6.07 -4.71 -5.03
CA ILE A 69 -5.99 -4.24 -3.63
C ILE A 69 -4.53 -4.05 -3.24
N ALA A 70 -4.20 -2.85 -2.80
CA ALA A 70 -2.96 -2.51 -2.12
C ALA A 70 -3.19 -2.51 -0.61
N VAL A 71 -2.30 -3.15 0.16
CA VAL A 71 -2.40 -3.22 1.61
C VAL A 71 -1.00 -3.20 2.25
N PRO A 72 -0.80 -2.53 3.38
CA PRO A 72 0.50 -2.52 4.04
C PRO A 72 0.83 -3.87 4.67
N GLY A 73 2.11 -4.18 4.78
CA GLY A 73 2.60 -5.39 5.45
C GLY A 73 2.77 -6.59 4.53
N THR A 74 2.67 -7.77 5.11
CA THR A 74 2.94 -9.04 4.43
C THR A 74 1.65 -9.64 3.88
N VAL A 75 1.66 -9.95 2.59
CA VAL A 75 0.53 -10.53 1.85
C VAL A 75 0.97 -11.82 1.18
N THR A 76 0.14 -12.85 1.21
CA THR A 76 0.36 -14.11 0.50
C THR A 76 -0.96 -14.61 -0.10
N GLY A 77 -1.01 -14.70 -1.43
CA GLY A 77 -2.22 -15.13 -2.13
C GLY A 77 -3.42 -14.21 -1.82
N THR A 78 -4.42 -14.76 -1.16
CA THR A 78 -5.68 -14.07 -0.80
C THR A 78 -5.64 -13.43 0.60
N LYS A 79 -4.56 -13.67 1.37
CA LYS A 79 -4.46 -13.35 2.80
C LYS A 79 -3.54 -12.19 3.11
N ILE A 80 -3.97 -11.34 4.04
CA ILE A 80 -3.11 -10.47 4.81
C ILE A 80 -2.51 -11.32 5.94
N VAL A 81 -1.23 -11.68 5.81
CA VAL A 81 -0.55 -12.46 6.85
C VAL A 81 -0.33 -11.61 8.08
N ARG A 82 0.17 -10.39 7.88
CA ARG A 82 0.38 -9.43 8.95
C ARG A 82 0.44 -7.99 8.44
N ALA A 83 -0.41 -7.13 9.01
CA ALA A 83 -0.41 -5.69 8.77
C ALA A 83 -0.39 -4.93 10.11
N VAL A 84 0.81 -4.71 10.65
CA VAL A 84 1.05 -4.16 12.00
C VAL A 84 0.33 -2.81 12.20
N ASN A 85 0.40 -1.94 11.20
CA ASN A 85 -0.23 -0.62 11.26
C ASN A 85 -1.77 -0.66 11.32
N LEU A 86 -2.37 -1.78 10.93
CA LEU A 86 -3.80 -2.03 10.99
C LEU A 86 -4.21 -2.89 12.19
N GLY A 87 -3.27 -3.62 12.80
CA GLY A 87 -3.55 -4.61 13.82
C GLY A 87 -4.21 -5.88 13.25
N ILE A 88 -3.97 -6.18 11.97
CA ILE A 88 -4.55 -7.34 11.26
C ILE A 88 -3.51 -8.46 11.17
N GLU A 89 -3.93 -9.67 11.50
CA GLU A 89 -3.15 -10.90 11.33
C GLU A 89 -4.02 -12.03 10.77
N ASN A 90 -3.46 -12.75 9.79
CA ASN A 90 -4.04 -13.98 9.22
C ASN A 90 -5.48 -13.84 8.66
N TYR A 91 -5.76 -12.71 8.00
CA TYR A 91 -7.08 -12.35 7.49
C TYR A 91 -7.23 -12.59 5.99
N ASP A 92 -8.20 -13.42 5.58
CA ASP A 92 -8.44 -13.78 4.17
C ASP A 92 -9.38 -12.78 3.48
N LEU A 93 -8.92 -11.56 3.33
CA LEU A 93 -9.71 -10.45 2.79
C LEU A 93 -10.27 -10.76 1.39
N VAL A 94 -9.45 -11.34 0.51
CA VAL A 94 -9.88 -11.59 -0.88
C VAL A 94 -10.98 -12.65 -0.92
N ALA A 95 -10.86 -13.75 -0.18
CA ALA A 95 -11.90 -14.77 -0.14
C ALA A 95 -13.22 -14.24 0.43
N ILE A 96 -13.15 -13.40 1.46
CA ILE A 96 -14.33 -12.78 2.07
C ILE A 96 -15.02 -11.85 1.05
N LEU A 97 -14.26 -10.95 0.40
CA LEU A 97 -14.81 -10.04 -0.60
C LEU A 97 -15.38 -10.80 -1.80
N GLN A 98 -14.71 -11.85 -2.28
CA GLN A 98 -15.24 -12.70 -3.36
C GLN A 98 -16.59 -13.31 -2.97
N ASN A 99 -16.71 -13.88 -1.76
CA ASN A 99 -17.95 -14.45 -1.28
C ASN A 99 -19.08 -13.40 -1.17
N ASN A 100 -18.78 -12.20 -0.69
CA ASN A 100 -19.76 -11.13 -0.57
C ASN A 100 -20.25 -10.66 -1.96
N LEU A 101 -19.34 -10.53 -2.92
CA LEU A 101 -19.67 -10.15 -4.29
C LEU A 101 -20.46 -11.25 -5.02
N ILE A 102 -20.14 -12.53 -4.83
CA ILE A 102 -20.91 -13.65 -5.36
C ILE A 102 -22.35 -13.64 -4.82
N LYS A 103 -22.54 -13.41 -3.53
CA LYS A 103 -23.88 -13.26 -2.93
C LYS A 103 -24.67 -12.08 -3.52
N ALA A 104 -23.98 -11.05 -3.99
CA ALA A 104 -24.57 -9.91 -4.68
C ALA A 104 -24.74 -10.14 -6.20
N GLY A 105 -24.40 -11.32 -6.74
CA GLY A 105 -24.55 -11.68 -8.14
C GLY A 105 -23.35 -11.33 -9.03
N TYR A 106 -22.19 -11.01 -8.45
CA TYR A 106 -21.01 -10.62 -9.20
C TYR A 106 -19.87 -11.63 -9.04
N THR A 107 -19.24 -12.00 -10.16
CA THR A 107 -18.03 -12.82 -10.18
C THR A 107 -16.90 -11.99 -10.77
N ILE A 108 -15.95 -11.57 -9.95
CA ILE A 108 -14.87 -10.65 -10.31
C ILE A 108 -13.53 -11.21 -9.85
N ASN A 109 -12.49 -11.03 -10.70
CA ASN A 109 -11.12 -11.36 -10.31
C ASN A 109 -10.56 -10.31 -9.36
N ILE A 110 -10.16 -10.74 -8.17
CA ILE A 110 -9.55 -9.86 -7.16
C ILE A 110 -8.10 -10.26 -6.95
N LYS A 111 -7.19 -9.30 -7.07
CA LYS A 111 -5.76 -9.47 -6.78
C LYS A 111 -5.35 -8.54 -5.66
N MET A 112 -4.50 -9.02 -4.76
CA MET A 112 -4.00 -8.25 -3.63
C MET A 112 -2.47 -8.33 -3.56
N LYS A 113 -1.84 -7.18 -3.28
CA LYS A 113 -0.38 -7.10 -3.06
C LYS A 113 -0.05 -6.07 -1.98
N ASN A 114 1.18 -6.15 -1.51
CA ASN A 114 1.74 -5.09 -0.66
C ASN A 114 1.71 -3.72 -1.37
N ASP A 115 1.42 -2.66 -0.61
CA ASP A 115 1.29 -1.27 -1.09
C ASP A 115 2.51 -0.76 -1.85
N GLY A 116 3.72 -0.97 -1.32
CA GLY A 116 4.97 -0.61 -2.00
C GLY A 116 5.18 -1.36 -3.32
N LYS A 117 4.76 -2.62 -3.39
CA LYS A 117 4.81 -3.41 -4.63
C LYS A 117 3.78 -2.94 -5.65
N CYS A 118 2.58 -2.55 -5.20
CA CYS A 118 1.56 -1.95 -6.07
C CYS A 118 2.06 -0.61 -6.65
N ALA A 119 2.68 0.24 -5.83
CA ALA A 119 3.26 1.49 -6.27
C ALA A 119 4.36 1.28 -7.33
N ALA A 120 5.27 0.33 -7.10
CA ALA A 120 6.32 -0.01 -8.08
C ALA A 120 5.75 -0.47 -9.43
N LEU A 121 4.70 -1.31 -9.41
CA LEU A 121 4.02 -1.75 -10.63
C LEU A 121 3.30 -0.60 -11.35
N ALA A 122 2.74 0.34 -10.61
CA ALA A 122 2.14 1.54 -11.19
C ALA A 122 3.19 2.43 -11.86
N GLU A 123 4.33 2.66 -11.21
CA GLU A 123 5.46 3.39 -11.78
C GLU A 123 6.04 2.69 -13.03
N GLN A 124 6.13 1.36 -13.02
CA GLN A 124 6.58 0.60 -14.18
C GLN A 124 5.62 0.73 -15.36
N LYS A 125 4.33 0.79 -15.10
CA LYS A 125 3.34 0.82 -16.17
C LYS A 125 3.04 2.23 -16.68
N TYR A 126 3.00 3.22 -15.80
CA TYR A 126 2.47 4.55 -16.09
C TYR A 126 3.40 5.70 -15.66
N GLY A 127 4.47 5.43 -14.91
CA GLY A 127 5.30 6.44 -14.29
C GLY A 127 6.77 6.39 -14.72
N ALA A 128 7.65 6.80 -13.81
CA ALA A 128 9.08 6.98 -14.05
C ALA A 128 9.85 5.71 -14.40
N LEU A 129 9.31 4.52 -14.11
CA LEU A 129 9.91 3.24 -14.43
C LEU A 129 9.41 2.64 -15.75
N ALA A 130 8.56 3.35 -16.50
CA ALA A 130 8.05 2.89 -17.78
C ALA A 130 9.21 2.71 -18.80
N GLY A 131 9.25 1.54 -19.46
CA GLY A 131 10.29 1.20 -20.42
C GLY A 131 11.58 0.64 -19.82
N TYR A 132 11.70 0.50 -18.50
CA TYR A 132 12.84 -0.13 -17.85
C TYR A 132 12.51 -1.56 -17.42
N ASP A 133 13.20 -2.55 -17.98
CA ASP A 133 13.04 -3.95 -17.60
C ASP A 133 13.67 -4.30 -16.25
N ASN A 134 14.67 -3.54 -15.83
CA ASN A 134 15.38 -3.75 -14.56
C ASN A 134 15.39 -2.46 -13.76
N SER A 135 14.74 -2.48 -12.59
CA SER A 135 14.65 -1.30 -11.74
C SER A 135 14.46 -1.65 -10.27
N VAL A 136 14.82 -0.71 -9.41
CA VAL A 136 14.55 -0.75 -7.97
C VAL A 136 13.67 0.44 -7.64
N PHE A 137 12.55 0.16 -6.98
CA PHE A 137 11.63 1.17 -6.46
C PHE A 137 11.82 1.31 -4.95
N LEU A 138 11.94 2.55 -4.47
CA LEU A 138 11.96 2.89 -3.06
C LEU A 138 10.92 3.96 -2.77
N CYS A 139 10.03 3.70 -1.82
CA CYS A 139 9.05 4.66 -1.32
C CYS A 139 9.42 5.05 0.12
N ILE A 140 9.89 6.29 0.30
CA ILE A 140 10.33 6.80 1.60
C ILE A 140 9.19 7.56 2.26
N GLY A 141 8.58 6.94 3.27
CA GLY A 141 7.47 7.49 4.03
C GLY A 141 7.65 7.26 5.54
N THR A 142 6.58 6.91 6.24
CA THR A 142 6.63 6.49 7.66
C THR A 142 7.60 5.35 7.88
N GLY A 143 7.65 4.39 6.95
CA GLY A 143 8.69 3.39 6.76
C GLY A 143 9.37 3.57 5.42
N VAL A 144 10.02 2.52 4.93
CA VAL A 144 10.58 2.44 3.56
C VAL A 144 9.98 1.23 2.86
N GLY A 145 9.11 1.48 1.88
CA GLY A 145 8.66 0.46 0.94
C GLY A 145 9.71 0.22 -0.14
N SER A 146 9.85 -1.01 -0.60
CA SER A 146 10.79 -1.36 -1.67
C SER A 146 10.26 -2.45 -2.57
N ALA A 147 10.62 -2.39 -3.84
CA ALA A 147 10.33 -3.43 -4.81
C ALA A 147 11.46 -3.52 -5.85
N VAL A 148 11.64 -4.70 -6.41
CA VAL A 148 12.57 -4.95 -7.51
C VAL A 148 11.81 -5.45 -8.71
N ILE A 149 12.07 -4.87 -9.84
CA ILE A 149 11.62 -5.34 -11.14
C ILE A 149 12.84 -5.90 -11.88
N PHE A 150 12.72 -7.11 -12.36
CA PHE A 150 13.77 -7.78 -13.11
C PHE A 150 13.18 -8.48 -14.34
N ASN A 151 13.77 -8.23 -15.51
CA ASN A 151 13.23 -8.68 -16.80
C ASN A 151 11.73 -8.33 -16.98
N GLY A 152 11.35 -7.09 -16.65
CA GLY A 152 9.99 -6.59 -16.75
C GLY A 152 8.98 -7.16 -15.72
N LYS A 153 9.45 -7.95 -14.74
CA LYS A 153 8.60 -8.62 -13.75
C LYS A 153 9.00 -8.26 -12.34
N LEU A 154 7.99 -8.05 -11.49
CA LEU A 154 8.20 -7.88 -10.06
C LEU A 154 8.83 -9.15 -9.47
N LEU A 155 9.96 -9.00 -8.78
CA LEU A 155 10.57 -10.11 -8.04
C LEU A 155 9.78 -10.36 -6.75
N GLU A 156 9.27 -11.58 -6.63
CA GLU A 156 8.53 -12.03 -5.45
C GLU A 156 9.08 -13.39 -4.99
N ALA A 157 9.24 -13.56 -3.69
CA ALA A 157 9.51 -14.87 -3.12
C ALA A 157 8.19 -15.63 -2.93
N LYS A 158 8.19 -16.94 -3.22
CA LYS A 158 6.95 -17.73 -3.20
C LYS A 158 6.30 -17.86 -1.82
N ASN A 159 7.10 -17.97 -0.74
CA ASN A 159 6.61 -18.38 0.56
C ASN A 159 7.02 -17.47 1.72
N VAL A 160 7.77 -16.42 1.45
CA VAL A 160 8.27 -15.48 2.47
C VAL A 160 8.26 -14.06 1.91
N PRO A 161 8.18 -13.02 2.75
CA PRO A 161 8.48 -11.67 2.32
C PRO A 161 9.88 -11.63 1.72
N GLY A 162 9.98 -11.33 0.44
CA GLY A 162 11.25 -11.32 -0.27
C GLY A 162 11.52 -9.99 -0.94
N PHE A 163 12.81 -9.70 -1.16
CA PHE A 163 13.26 -8.48 -1.84
C PHE A 163 12.84 -7.19 -1.15
N GLU A 164 12.78 -7.22 0.20
CA GLU A 164 12.47 -6.08 1.04
C GLU A 164 13.78 -5.38 1.43
N PHE A 165 14.29 -4.50 0.56
CA PHE A 165 15.55 -3.78 0.80
C PHE A 165 15.52 -2.89 2.02
N SER A 166 14.36 -2.41 2.42
CA SER A 166 14.16 -1.64 3.64
C SER A 166 14.68 -2.35 4.89
N HIS A 167 14.67 -3.68 4.91
CA HIS A 167 15.13 -4.50 6.02
C HIS A 167 16.52 -5.14 5.81
N THR A 168 17.27 -4.66 4.81
CA THR A 168 18.70 -4.96 4.67
C THR A 168 19.47 -4.32 5.81
N ILE A 169 20.34 -5.10 6.48
CA ILE A 169 21.17 -4.61 7.57
C ILE A 169 22.32 -3.79 6.99
N ILE A 170 22.31 -2.47 7.20
CA ILE A 170 23.36 -1.56 6.76
C ILE A 170 24.31 -1.17 7.91
N HIS A 171 23.90 -1.41 9.15
CA HIS A 171 24.71 -1.14 10.33
C HIS A 171 24.61 -2.29 11.32
N ARG A 172 25.65 -3.13 11.40
CA ARG A 172 25.69 -4.27 12.33
C ARG A 172 25.52 -3.80 13.78
N ASN A 173 24.62 -4.45 14.53
CA ASN A 173 24.26 -4.11 15.90
C ASN A 173 23.68 -2.69 16.08
N GLY A 174 23.23 -2.04 15.01
CA GLY A 174 22.67 -0.69 15.02
C GLY A 174 21.29 -0.59 15.69
N ALA A 175 20.52 0.44 15.32
CA ALA A 175 19.21 0.72 15.91
C ALA A 175 18.22 -0.43 15.75
N ALA A 176 17.36 -0.64 16.74
CA ALA A 176 16.30 -1.67 16.66
C ALA A 176 15.29 -1.33 15.56
N CYS A 177 14.88 -2.35 14.80
CA CYS A 177 13.85 -2.26 13.77
C CYS A 177 12.59 -3.01 14.22
N ASN A 178 11.43 -2.51 13.80
CA ASN A 178 10.14 -3.15 14.10
C ASN A 178 9.99 -4.56 13.48
N CYS A 179 10.84 -4.93 12.52
CA CYS A 179 10.90 -6.29 11.98
C CYS A 179 11.60 -7.31 12.90
N GLY A 180 12.06 -6.89 14.08
CA GLY A 180 12.79 -7.73 15.04
C GLY A 180 14.31 -7.76 14.87
N LYS A 181 14.85 -7.21 13.77
CA LYS A 181 16.29 -7.10 13.50
C LYS A 181 16.86 -5.78 14.05
N ARG A 182 18.17 -5.63 13.94
CA ARG A 182 18.89 -4.39 14.25
C ARG A 182 19.67 -3.90 13.03
N GLY A 183 19.70 -2.58 12.83
CA GLY A 183 20.52 -1.94 11.81
C GLY A 183 19.94 -1.97 10.40
N CYS A 184 18.63 -2.17 10.24
CA CYS A 184 17.96 -2.13 8.94
C CYS A 184 18.03 -0.75 8.30
N PHE A 185 18.09 -0.68 6.98
CA PHE A 185 18.08 0.57 6.21
C PHE A 185 16.92 1.49 6.61
N GLU A 186 15.72 0.97 6.78
CA GLU A 186 14.53 1.72 7.17
C GLU A 186 14.71 2.58 8.42
N VAL A 187 15.38 2.05 9.46
CA VAL A 187 15.54 2.79 10.73
C VAL A 187 16.48 3.98 10.62
N TYR A 188 17.15 4.14 9.50
CA TYR A 188 18.00 5.31 9.24
C TYR A 188 17.43 6.21 8.14
N ALA A 189 16.69 5.65 7.17
CA ALA A 189 16.25 6.34 5.97
C ALA A 189 14.77 6.74 5.98
N SER A 190 13.93 6.22 6.89
CA SER A 190 12.51 6.57 6.89
C SER A 190 12.27 8.01 7.32
N LEU A 191 11.25 8.64 6.74
CA LEU A 191 10.83 10.00 7.08
C LEU A 191 10.46 10.13 8.58
N LYS A 192 9.91 9.08 9.18
CA LYS A 192 9.64 9.03 10.62
C LYS A 192 10.92 9.22 11.41
N ARG A 193 11.97 8.46 11.10
CA ARG A 193 13.27 8.55 11.82
C ARG A 193 13.98 9.87 11.56
N PHE A 194 13.88 10.39 10.36
CA PHE A 194 14.38 11.72 10.02
C PHE A 194 13.72 12.80 10.90
N LYS A 195 12.40 12.78 11.03
CA LYS A 195 11.66 13.71 11.89
C LYS A 195 12.03 13.56 13.36
N GLU A 196 12.10 12.31 13.86
CA GLU A 196 12.54 12.03 15.26
C GLU A 196 13.91 12.61 15.54
N LYS A 197 14.86 12.48 14.60
CA LYS A 197 16.21 13.02 14.74
C LYS A 197 16.21 14.55 14.79
N ILE A 198 15.51 15.21 13.87
CA ILE A 198 15.38 16.68 13.87
C ILE A 198 14.75 17.18 15.17
N VAL A 199 13.65 16.59 15.59
CA VAL A 199 12.97 16.97 16.85
C VAL A 199 13.91 16.88 18.03
N LYS A 200 14.69 15.80 18.10
CA LYS A 200 15.66 15.60 19.20
C LYS A 200 16.84 16.57 19.14
N GLU A 201 17.43 16.76 17.96
CA GLU A 201 18.63 17.58 17.77
C GLU A 201 18.36 19.07 17.99
N PHE A 202 17.19 19.54 17.53
CA PHE A 202 16.78 20.95 17.62
C PHE A 202 15.75 21.23 18.72
N ASN A 203 15.50 20.27 19.60
CA ASN A 203 14.57 20.38 20.73
C ASN A 203 13.18 20.92 20.35
N LEU A 204 12.61 20.42 19.24
CA LEU A 204 11.30 20.86 18.75
C LEU A 204 10.17 20.29 19.62
N LYS A 205 9.05 21.01 19.70
CA LYS A 205 7.90 20.64 20.55
C LYS A 205 7.11 19.44 20.04
N SER A 206 7.21 19.09 18.77
CA SER A 206 6.40 18.04 18.15
C SER A 206 7.08 17.41 16.95
N ILE A 207 6.83 16.09 16.77
CA ILE A 207 7.22 15.31 15.59
C ILE A 207 6.24 15.46 14.41
N ASN A 208 5.14 16.20 14.57
CA ASN A 208 4.18 16.35 13.49
C ASN A 208 4.85 16.97 12.25
N GLY A 209 4.33 16.59 11.07
CA GLY A 209 4.96 16.98 9.81
C GLY A 209 4.94 18.49 9.55
N GLU A 210 4.01 19.21 10.15
CA GLU A 210 3.89 20.67 10.03
C GLU A 210 5.00 21.38 10.82
N CYS A 211 5.16 21.03 12.09
CA CYS A 211 6.22 21.59 12.94
C CYS A 211 7.63 21.37 12.35
N VAL A 212 7.90 20.18 11.80
CA VAL A 212 9.19 19.88 11.17
C VAL A 212 9.36 20.62 9.86
N ARG A 213 8.32 20.74 9.02
CA ARG A 213 8.38 21.53 7.77
C ARG A 213 8.62 23.01 8.03
N ASP A 214 7.92 23.57 9.02
CA ASP A 214 8.07 24.98 9.38
C ASP A 214 9.48 25.27 9.91
N PHE A 215 10.02 24.35 10.70
CA PHE A 215 11.41 24.45 11.16
C PHE A 215 12.39 24.45 9.99
N ILE A 216 12.25 23.51 9.04
CA ILE A 216 13.13 23.44 7.86
C ILE A 216 13.03 24.73 7.02
N ARG A 217 11.80 25.19 6.73
CA ARG A 217 11.57 26.42 5.93
C ARG A 217 12.18 27.68 6.55
N LYS A 218 12.25 27.76 7.89
CA LYS A 218 12.82 28.92 8.59
C LYS A 218 14.34 28.87 8.71
N ASN A 219 14.96 27.70 8.48
CA ASN A 219 16.40 27.49 8.67
C ASN A 219 17.09 26.98 7.38
N SER A 220 16.41 26.97 6.24
CA SER A 220 16.96 26.74 4.90
C SER A 220 17.05 28.07 4.15
#